data_9ed20f6b6342931cf52c51e906d2488c
#
_entry.id   9ed20f6b6342931cf52c51e906d2488c
#
_cell.length_a   1.000
_cell.length_b   1.000
_cell.length_c   1.000
_cell.angle_alpha   90.00
_cell.angle_beta   90.00
_cell.angle_gamma   90.00
#
_symmetry.space_group_name_H-M   'P 1'
#
loop_
_entity.id
_entity.type
_entity.pdbx_description
1 polymer ?
#
loop_
_entity_poly.entity_id
_entity_poly.type
_entity_poly.pdbx_seq_one_letter_code
_entity_poly.pdbx_strand_id
1 'polypeptide(L)'
;MLFRSGADDYVTKPFNVEILILRMRKLIDLSKKRKAKSLIDPEPSEIAITSLDEKLVENAIKYVEANIGRCDLSVEELSRGLGMSRVHLYKKLLQITGKTPIEFIRVIRLKRAAQMLRESQQNVSEIAYQLGFNNPKYFSKYFKDEFGVLPSVYQEREGK
;
A
#
# COMPACT_ATOMS: atom_id res chain seq x y z
N MET A 1 -17.11 -1.24 -1.17
CA MET A 1 -16.70 -1.10 -1.54
C MET A 1 -16.53 -0.86 -1.70
N LEU A 2 -16.49 -0.59 -1.28
CA LEU A 2 -16.04 -0.21 -1.58
C LEU A 2 -15.99 0.06 -2.04
N PHE A 3 -15.91 0.09 -1.95
CA PHE A 3 -15.72 0.53 -2.41
C PHE A 3 -16.25 0.57 -3.05
N ARG A 4 -16.53 0.47 -3.11
CA ARG A 4 -16.86 0.58 -3.76
C ARG A 4 -17.09 1.36 -4.04
N SER A 5 -17.47 1.67 -3.82
CA SER A 5 -17.50 2.39 -4.45
C SER A 5 -16.78 2.97 -4.70
N GLY A 6 -16.98 3.46 -4.51
CA GLY A 6 -16.01 4.30 -5.14
C GLY A 6 -14.76 3.64 -5.16
N ALA A 7 -14.77 2.72 -4.56
CA ALA A 7 -13.59 1.97 -4.43
C ALA A 7 -13.04 1.53 -5.73
N ASP A 8 -13.78 1.55 -6.71
CA ASP A 8 -13.32 1.00 -7.92
C ASP A 8 -12.40 1.89 -8.68
N ASP A 9 -12.26 3.08 -8.30
CA ASP A 9 -11.43 3.98 -9.06
C ASP A 9 -10.01 3.49 -9.18
N TYR A 10 -9.48 2.79 -8.20
CA TYR A 10 -8.11 2.35 -8.28
C TYR A 10 -7.96 1.10 -9.12
N VAL A 11 -9.04 0.43 -9.43
CA VAL A 11 -8.97 -0.78 -10.21
C VAL A 11 -8.74 -0.48 -11.66
N THR A 12 -9.27 0.62 -12.13
CA THR A 12 -9.20 0.95 -13.53
C THR A 12 -7.99 1.75 -13.91
N LYS A 13 -7.20 2.15 -12.95
CA LYS A 13 -6.07 3.00 -13.25
C LYS A 13 -4.76 2.25 -13.20
N PRO A 14 -3.81 2.63 -14.03
CA PRO A 14 -2.49 2.05 -13.91
C PRO A 14 -1.95 2.44 -12.55
N PHE A 15 -1.34 1.49 -11.88
CA PHE A 15 -0.78 1.79 -10.60
C PHE A 15 0.52 2.52 -10.76
N ASN A 16 0.78 3.46 -9.90
CA ASN A 16 2.11 4.00 -9.71
C ASN A 16 2.19 4.54 -8.28
N VAL A 17 3.39 4.83 -7.87
CA VAL A 17 3.64 5.24 -6.50
C VAL A 17 2.92 6.54 -6.17
N GLU A 18 2.84 7.43 -7.13
CA GLU A 18 2.18 8.70 -6.91
C GLU A 18 0.71 8.55 -6.57
N ILE A 19 0.04 7.62 -7.24
CA ILE A 19 -1.37 7.38 -6.95
C ILE A 19 -1.53 6.84 -5.53
N LEU A 20 -0.64 5.95 -5.12
CA LEU A 20 -0.70 5.41 -3.77
C LEU A 20 -0.49 6.52 -2.74
N ILE A 21 0.46 7.39 -2.98
CA ILE A 21 0.73 8.51 -2.09
C ILE A 21 -0.49 9.42 -1.99
N LEU A 22 -1.12 9.71 -3.11
CA LEU A 22 -2.31 10.57 -3.10
C LEU A 22 -3.45 9.95 -2.30
N ARG A 23 -3.63 8.64 -2.40
CA ARG A 23 -4.66 7.98 -1.62
C ARG A 23 -4.36 8.04 -0.13
N MET A 24 -3.11 7.89 0.23
CA MET A 24 -2.72 8.00 1.64
C MET A 24 -2.91 9.41 2.15
N ARG A 25 -2.62 10.41 1.33
CA ARG A 25 -2.86 11.79 1.71
C ARG A 25 -4.34 12.06 1.95
N LYS A 26 -5.20 11.45 1.15
CA LYS A 26 -6.63 11.58 1.35
C LYS A 26 -7.05 11.06 2.70
N LEU A 27 -6.51 9.92 3.10
CA LEU A 27 -6.82 9.34 4.40
C LEU A 27 -6.34 10.27 5.52
N ILE A 28 -5.18 10.86 5.34
CA ILE A 28 -4.64 11.80 6.31
C ILE A 28 -5.56 13.00 6.43
N ASP A 29 -6.01 13.55 5.32
CA ASP A 29 -6.89 14.71 5.33
C ASP A 29 -8.21 14.41 6.02
N LEU A 30 -8.78 13.24 5.75
CA LEU A 30 -10.01 12.85 6.42
C LEU A 30 -9.83 12.73 7.92
N SER A 31 -8.69 12.21 8.34
CA SER A 31 -8.39 12.10 9.75
C SER A 31 -8.29 13.47 10.38
N LYS A 32 -7.66 14.41 9.71
CA LYS A 32 -7.56 15.77 10.21
C LYS A 32 -8.94 16.43 10.35
N LYS A 33 -9.77 16.25 9.35
CA LYS A 33 -11.10 16.82 9.41
C LYS A 33 -11.91 16.27 10.57
N ARG A 34 -11.78 14.98 10.81
CA ARG A 34 -12.50 14.39 11.92
C ARG A 34 -12.04 14.95 13.24
N LYS A 35 -10.76 15.13 13.40
CA LYS A 35 -10.25 15.70 14.64
C LYS A 35 -10.70 17.13 14.81
N ALA A 36 -10.72 17.87 13.73
CA ALA A 36 -11.18 19.24 13.78
C ALA A 36 -12.60 19.33 14.27
N LYS A 37 -13.39 18.31 13.94
CA LYS A 37 -14.77 18.32 14.37
C LYS A 37 -14.97 17.99 15.82
N SER A 38 -14.02 17.31 16.42
CA SER A 38 -14.19 16.95 17.79
C SER A 38 -13.93 18.13 18.67
N LEU A 39 -13.58 19.12 18.00
CA LEU A 39 -13.56 20.37 18.58
C LEU A 39 -13.25 20.81 19.85
N ILE A 40 -13.61 20.56 20.67
CA ILE A 40 -13.39 21.04 21.92
C ILE A 40 -12.01 21.18 22.15
N ASP A 41 -11.22 20.61 21.39
CA ASP A 41 -9.96 20.47 21.73
C ASP A 41 -9.12 20.88 20.67
N PRO A 42 -8.69 21.95 20.71
CA PRO A 42 -7.86 22.52 19.72
C PRO A 42 -6.51 21.96 19.88
N GLU A 43 -6.32 20.81 19.71
CA GLU A 43 -5.14 20.22 19.95
C GLU A 43 -4.09 20.40 18.95
N PRO A 44 -2.96 20.71 19.35
CA PRO A 44 -1.81 20.81 18.46
C PRO A 44 -1.54 19.49 17.80
N SER A 45 -2.01 18.43 18.40
CA SER A 45 -1.77 17.13 17.81
C SER A 45 -2.41 16.99 16.46
N GLU A 46 -3.31 17.85 16.16
CA GLU A 46 -3.94 17.83 14.86
C GLU A 46 -2.90 18.08 13.81
N ILE A 47 -1.83 18.72 14.19
CA ILE A 47 -0.83 19.08 13.22
C ILE A 47 0.11 17.94 13.07
N ALA A 48 -0.11 16.89 13.78
CA ALA A 48 0.82 15.78 13.75
C ALA A 48 0.94 15.13 12.39
N ILE A 49 -0.06 15.28 11.55
CA ILE A 49 0.06 14.73 10.21
C ILE A 49 0.72 15.80 9.39
N THR A 50 2.00 15.72 9.29
CA THR A 50 2.81 16.77 8.74
C THR A 50 3.53 16.32 7.48
N SER A 51 4.29 17.24 6.90
CA SER A 51 5.10 16.90 5.75
C SER A 51 6.15 15.85 6.08
N LEU A 52 6.54 15.75 7.36
CA LEU A 52 7.46 14.70 7.78
C LEU A 52 6.80 13.33 7.70
N ASP A 53 5.51 13.25 8.05
CA ASP A 53 4.79 12.00 7.96
C ASP A 53 4.62 11.59 6.50
N GLU A 54 4.33 12.54 5.63
CA GLU A 54 4.23 12.28 4.21
C GLU A 54 5.56 11.77 3.67
N LYS A 55 6.63 12.41 4.11
CA LYS A 55 7.96 12.02 3.67
C LYS A 55 8.31 10.61 4.16
N LEU A 56 7.89 10.27 5.37
CA LEU A 56 8.09 8.93 5.88
C LEU A 56 7.41 7.91 4.99
N VAL A 57 6.17 8.17 4.61
CA VAL A 57 5.43 7.25 3.75
C VAL A 57 6.11 7.15 2.39
N GLU A 58 6.52 8.26 1.83
CA GLU A 58 7.23 8.26 0.54
C GLU A 58 8.49 7.42 0.61
N ASN A 59 9.27 7.62 1.67
CA ASN A 59 10.52 6.89 1.82
C ASN A 59 10.25 5.40 2.03
N ALA A 60 9.19 5.07 2.76
CA ALA A 60 8.83 3.68 2.97
C ALA A 60 8.46 3.02 1.65
N ILE A 61 7.68 3.72 0.82
CA ILE A 61 7.30 3.19 -0.48
C ILE A 61 8.54 2.97 -1.34
N LYS A 62 9.44 3.92 -1.37
CA LYS A 62 10.65 3.81 -2.16
C LYS A 62 11.51 2.63 -1.71
N TYR A 63 11.61 2.44 -0.40
CA TYR A 63 12.40 1.34 0.13
C TYR A 63 11.78 -0.01 -0.27
N VAL A 64 10.48 -0.13 -0.16
CA VAL A 64 9.80 -1.36 -0.53
C VAL A 64 9.96 -1.61 -2.03
N GLU A 65 9.81 -0.58 -2.83
CA GLU A 65 9.95 -0.75 -4.28
C GLU A 65 11.34 -1.17 -4.68
N ALA A 66 12.35 -0.64 -4.01
CA ALA A 66 13.73 -1.01 -4.32
C ALA A 66 14.03 -2.46 -3.97
N ASN A 67 13.24 -3.05 -3.08
CA ASN A 67 13.45 -4.42 -2.64
C ASN A 67 12.26 -5.31 -2.92
N ILE A 68 11.44 -4.92 -3.86
CA ILE A 68 10.13 -5.54 -4.06
C ILE A 68 10.20 -7.02 -4.41
N GLY A 69 11.24 -7.43 -5.08
CA GLY A 69 11.38 -8.83 -5.49
C GLY A 69 11.94 -9.75 -4.41
N ARG A 70 12.31 -9.19 -3.26
CA ARG A 70 12.91 -9.98 -2.21
C ARG A 70 11.85 -10.55 -1.31
N CYS A 71 11.76 -11.86 -1.26
CA CYS A 71 10.76 -12.50 -0.40
C CYS A 71 11.17 -12.43 1.07
N ASP A 72 12.45 -12.14 1.35
CA ASP A 72 12.93 -12.04 2.72
C ASP A 72 12.92 -10.61 3.27
N LEU A 73 12.33 -9.67 2.56
CA LEU A 73 12.22 -8.31 3.06
C LEU A 73 11.37 -8.31 4.32
N SER A 74 11.95 -7.85 5.42
CA SER A 74 11.27 -7.88 6.71
C SER A 74 10.92 -6.49 7.20
N VAL A 75 10.00 -6.43 8.16
CA VAL A 75 9.64 -5.17 8.80
C VAL A 75 10.85 -4.59 9.53
N GLU A 76 11.67 -5.47 10.10
CA GLU A 76 12.86 -5.04 10.80
C GLU A 76 13.83 -4.34 9.86
N GLU A 77 13.99 -4.91 8.69
CA GLU A 77 14.87 -4.32 7.68
C GLU A 77 14.33 -2.98 7.20
N LEU A 78 13.02 -2.91 6.98
CA LEU A 78 12.39 -1.67 6.57
C LEU A 78 12.59 -0.59 7.63
N SER A 79 12.35 -0.93 8.89
CA SER A 79 12.49 0.05 9.96
C SER A 79 13.92 0.55 10.04
N ARG A 80 14.88 -0.35 9.87
CA ARG A 80 16.30 0.03 9.92
C ARG A 80 16.63 0.95 8.75
N GLY A 81 16.13 0.64 7.57
CA GLY A 81 16.34 1.47 6.39
C GLY A 81 15.74 2.86 6.54
N LEU A 82 14.71 2.98 7.35
CA LEU A 82 14.07 4.28 7.59
C LEU A 82 14.62 4.97 8.84
N GLY A 83 15.59 4.35 9.50
CA GLY A 83 16.21 4.96 10.66
C GLY A 83 15.36 5.00 11.90
N MET A 84 14.49 4.03 12.09
CA MET A 84 13.62 4.01 13.26
C MET A 84 13.42 2.59 13.78
N SER A 85 12.88 2.47 14.99
CA SER A 85 12.63 1.16 15.57
C SER A 85 11.39 0.53 14.95
N ARG A 86 11.27 -0.77 15.08
CA ARG A 86 10.08 -1.48 14.61
C ARG A 86 8.81 -0.97 15.27
N VAL A 87 8.87 -0.73 16.56
CA VAL A 87 7.69 -0.26 17.29
C VAL A 87 7.27 1.11 16.79
N HIS A 88 8.24 1.98 16.57
CA HIS A 88 7.94 3.32 16.11
C HIS A 88 7.35 3.29 14.70
N LEU A 89 7.94 2.48 13.84
CA LEU A 89 7.43 2.33 12.48
C LEU A 89 6.01 1.79 12.48
N TYR A 90 5.75 0.78 13.32
CA TYR A 90 4.42 0.20 13.43
C TYR A 90 3.39 1.26 13.79
N LYS A 91 3.69 2.02 14.84
CA LYS A 91 2.76 3.04 15.30
C LYS A 91 2.53 4.12 14.26
N LYS A 92 3.60 4.56 13.63
CA LYS A 92 3.50 5.64 12.64
C LYS A 92 2.73 5.20 11.40
N LEU A 93 3.06 4.05 10.85
CA LEU A 93 2.36 3.60 9.66
C LEU A 93 0.89 3.33 9.96
N LEU A 94 0.60 2.73 11.11
CA LEU A 94 -0.78 2.46 11.44
C LEU A 94 -1.56 3.78 11.61
N GLN A 95 -0.94 4.76 12.24
CA GLN A 95 -1.56 6.06 12.46
C GLN A 95 -1.80 6.79 11.14
N ILE A 96 -0.83 6.76 10.25
CA ILE A 96 -0.92 7.54 9.01
C ILE A 96 -1.73 6.83 7.93
N THR A 97 -1.53 5.53 7.77
CA THR A 97 -2.13 4.81 6.66
C THR A 97 -3.22 3.83 7.05
N GLY A 98 -3.36 3.55 8.33
CA GLY A 98 -4.31 2.54 8.77
C GLY A 98 -3.84 1.12 8.54
N LYS A 99 -2.58 0.93 8.13
CA LYS A 99 -2.04 -0.39 7.82
C LYS A 99 -0.80 -0.67 8.64
N THR A 100 -0.65 -1.94 9.05
CA THR A 100 0.58 -2.35 9.70
C THR A 100 1.69 -2.39 8.67
N PRO A 101 2.96 -2.42 9.08
CA PRO A 101 4.05 -2.50 8.12
C PRO A 101 3.98 -3.70 7.19
N ILE A 102 3.56 -4.85 7.70
CA ILE A 102 3.43 -6.04 6.87
C ILE A 102 2.37 -5.83 5.81
N GLU A 103 1.23 -5.26 6.22
CA GLU A 103 0.16 -4.96 5.28
C GLU A 103 0.58 -3.91 4.27
N PHE A 104 1.35 -2.94 4.72
CA PHE A 104 1.83 -1.87 3.86
C PHE A 104 2.72 -2.44 2.74
N ILE A 105 3.67 -3.30 3.10
CA ILE A 105 4.53 -3.93 2.12
C ILE A 105 3.70 -4.75 1.13
N ARG A 106 2.74 -5.51 1.66
CA ARG A 106 1.92 -6.37 0.83
C ARG A 106 1.08 -5.58 -0.17
N VAL A 107 0.50 -4.47 0.27
CA VAL A 107 -0.32 -3.65 -0.61
C VAL A 107 0.51 -3.09 -1.76
N ILE A 108 1.73 -2.66 -1.48
CA ILE A 108 2.58 -2.14 -2.55
C ILE A 108 2.86 -3.23 -3.57
N ARG A 109 3.17 -4.44 -3.09
CA ARG A 109 3.41 -5.57 -3.99
C ARG A 109 2.19 -5.90 -4.83
N LEU A 110 1.01 -5.90 -4.21
CA LEU A 110 -0.22 -6.22 -4.92
C LEU A 110 -0.57 -5.17 -5.97
N LYS A 111 -0.32 -3.92 -5.67
CA LYS A 111 -0.60 -2.87 -6.63
C LYS A 111 0.36 -2.92 -7.81
N ARG A 112 1.62 -3.27 -7.54
CA ARG A 112 2.56 -3.48 -8.64
C ARG A 112 2.14 -4.69 -9.46
N ALA A 113 1.60 -5.72 -8.81
CA ALA A 113 1.13 -6.90 -9.52
C ALA A 113 0.00 -6.55 -10.46
N ALA A 114 -0.93 -5.71 -10.02
CA ALA A 114 -2.05 -5.30 -10.87
C ALA A 114 -1.54 -4.62 -12.14
N GLN A 115 -0.52 -3.77 -11.98
CA GLN A 115 0.07 -3.11 -13.11
C GLN A 115 0.71 -4.12 -14.08
N MET A 116 1.46 -5.08 -13.54
CA MET A 116 2.14 -6.08 -14.36
C MET A 116 1.16 -7.01 -15.05
N LEU A 117 0.08 -7.37 -14.37
CA LEU A 117 -0.94 -8.20 -14.97
C LEU A 117 -1.61 -7.51 -16.14
N ARG A 118 -1.71 -6.20 -16.08
CA ARG A 118 -2.35 -5.44 -17.13
C ARG A 118 -1.41 -5.16 -18.29
N GLU A 119 -0.15 -4.96 -17.99
CA GLU A 119 0.79 -4.48 -18.99
C GLU A 119 1.79 -5.48 -19.53
N SER A 120 1.91 -6.64 -18.93
CA SER A 120 2.88 -7.62 -19.39
C SER A 120 2.21 -8.91 -19.80
N GLN A 121 2.97 -9.77 -20.47
CA GLN A 121 2.47 -11.07 -20.91
C GLN A 121 2.83 -12.17 -19.93
N GLN A 122 3.39 -11.82 -18.79
CA GLN A 122 3.83 -12.82 -17.84
C GLN A 122 2.63 -13.48 -17.17
N ASN A 123 2.81 -14.74 -16.80
CA ASN A 123 1.70 -15.43 -16.13
C ASN A 123 1.66 -15.05 -14.64
N VAL A 124 0.57 -15.43 -14.00
CA VAL A 124 0.32 -15.05 -12.62
C VAL A 124 1.42 -15.53 -11.68
N SER A 125 1.90 -16.76 -11.85
CA SER A 125 2.93 -17.29 -10.98
C SER A 125 4.24 -16.54 -11.12
N GLU A 126 4.60 -16.22 -12.34
CA GLU A 126 5.82 -15.45 -12.58
C GLU A 126 5.78 -14.11 -11.89
N ILE A 127 4.65 -13.44 -12.02
CA ILE A 127 4.48 -12.14 -11.37
C ILE A 127 4.57 -12.27 -9.86
N ALA A 128 3.93 -13.30 -9.30
CA ALA A 128 3.96 -13.51 -7.86
C ALA A 128 5.40 -13.68 -7.36
N TYR A 129 6.18 -14.50 -8.04
CA TYR A 129 7.56 -14.71 -7.62
C TYR A 129 8.42 -13.46 -7.79
N GLN A 130 8.22 -12.74 -8.87
CA GLN A 130 8.97 -11.51 -9.10
C GLN A 130 8.70 -10.46 -8.03
N LEU A 131 7.54 -10.52 -7.42
CA LEU A 131 7.17 -9.55 -6.41
C LEU A 131 7.41 -10.05 -4.99
N GLY A 132 8.16 -11.12 -4.85
CA GLY A 132 8.56 -11.58 -3.53
C GLY A 132 7.57 -12.46 -2.81
N PHE A 133 6.55 -12.96 -3.49
CA PHE A 133 5.66 -13.92 -2.87
C PHE A 133 6.25 -15.32 -3.02
N ASN A 134 6.38 -16.02 -1.89
CA ASN A 134 6.91 -17.37 -1.93
C ASN A 134 5.94 -18.37 -2.49
N ASN A 135 4.66 -18.09 -2.42
CA ASN A 135 3.65 -19.06 -2.78
C ASN A 135 2.56 -18.37 -3.58
N PRO A 136 2.37 -18.75 -4.84
CA PRO A 136 1.33 -18.12 -5.67
C PRO A 136 -0.08 -18.23 -5.10
N LYS A 137 -0.34 -19.24 -4.26
CA LYS A 137 -1.66 -19.38 -3.65
C LYS A 137 -1.93 -18.24 -2.69
N TYR A 138 -0.94 -17.86 -1.89
CA TYR A 138 -1.09 -16.73 -1.00
C TYR A 138 -1.22 -15.44 -1.79
N PHE A 139 -0.46 -15.31 -2.85
CA PHE A 139 -0.56 -14.14 -3.72
C PHE A 139 -1.98 -14.01 -4.25
N SER A 140 -2.54 -15.10 -4.78
CA SER A 140 -3.89 -15.06 -5.35
C SER A 140 -4.93 -14.69 -4.31
N LYS A 141 -4.78 -15.23 -3.11
CA LYS A 141 -5.71 -14.93 -2.04
C LYS A 141 -5.66 -13.45 -1.66
N TYR A 142 -4.46 -12.92 -1.45
CA TYR A 142 -4.32 -11.53 -1.07
C TYR A 142 -4.73 -10.59 -2.19
N PHE A 143 -4.45 -10.98 -3.44
CA PHE A 143 -4.87 -10.18 -4.57
C PHE A 143 -6.38 -10.09 -4.64
N LYS A 144 -7.05 -11.23 -4.45
CA LYS A 144 -8.51 -11.25 -4.48
C LYS A 144 -9.08 -10.41 -3.33
N ASP A 145 -8.47 -10.50 -2.15
CA ASP A 145 -8.91 -9.71 -1.01
C ASP A 145 -8.78 -8.21 -1.30
N GLU A 146 -7.74 -7.83 -2.00
CA GLU A 146 -7.49 -6.41 -2.26
C GLU A 146 -8.31 -5.89 -3.44
N PHE A 147 -8.45 -6.66 -4.49
CA PHE A 147 -9.07 -6.18 -5.72
C PHE A 147 -10.42 -6.80 -6.05
N GLY A 148 -10.87 -7.76 -5.28
CA GLY A 148 -12.17 -8.36 -5.47
C GLY A 148 -12.25 -9.48 -6.49
N VAL A 149 -11.18 -9.72 -7.24
CA VAL A 149 -11.16 -10.80 -8.25
C VAL A 149 -9.81 -11.47 -8.22
N LEU A 150 -9.75 -12.70 -8.71
CA LEU A 150 -8.49 -13.42 -8.80
C LEU A 150 -7.56 -12.77 -9.81
N PRO A 151 -6.24 -12.93 -9.64
CA PRO A 151 -5.30 -12.34 -10.59
C PRO A 151 -5.52 -12.76 -12.01
N SER A 152 -5.86 -14.04 -12.24
CA SER A 152 -6.10 -14.52 -13.61
C SER A 152 -7.30 -13.83 -14.24
N VAL A 153 -8.35 -13.63 -13.46
CA VAL A 153 -9.54 -12.94 -13.93
C VAL A 153 -9.22 -11.49 -14.24
N TYR A 154 -8.45 -10.87 -13.36
CA TYR A 154 -8.04 -9.49 -13.55
C TYR A 154 -7.23 -9.34 -14.84
N GLN A 155 -6.31 -10.27 -15.07
CA GLN A 155 -5.47 -10.24 -16.27
C GLN A 155 -6.32 -10.38 -17.53
N GLU A 156 -7.32 -11.24 -17.50
CA GLU A 156 -8.19 -11.42 -18.66
C GLU A 156 -9.01 -10.18 -18.96
N ARG A 157 -9.46 -9.51 -17.92
CA ARG A 157 -10.29 -8.33 -18.09
C ARG A 157 -9.52 -7.10 -18.49
N GLU A 158 -8.38 -6.89 -17.83
CA GLU A 158 -7.63 -5.65 -18.00
C GLU A 158 -6.38 -5.78 -18.85
N GLY A 159 -5.96 -6.98 -19.12
CA GLY A 159 -4.74 -7.19 -19.88
C GLY A 159 -4.94 -6.95 -21.36
N LYS A 160 -3.85 -6.83 -22.06
CA LYS A 160 -3.88 -6.59 -23.50
C LYS A 160 -3.67 -7.84 -24.30
#